data_14267db9f40aa7ed48e4135ddceaaf97
#
_entry.id   14267db9f40aa7ed48e4135ddceaaf97
#
_cell.length_a   1.000
_cell.length_b   1.000
_cell.length_c   1.000
_cell.angle_alpha   90.00
_cell.angle_beta   90.00
_cell.angle_gamma   90.00
#
_symmetry.space_group_name_H-M   'P 1'
#
loop_
_entity.id
_entity.type
_entity.pdbx_description
1 polymer ?
#
loop_
_entity_poly.entity_id
_entity_poly.type
_entity_poly.pdbx_seq_one_letter_code
_entity_poly.pdbx_strand_id
1 'polypeptide(L)'
;MPPEPRTKASKFITADYIETNRRTLDMYINYEIIVREISEGGVVWEGEGFRVRAFPLRHTKTCYGYTLEEDPRPGAFHPEKAEELGVPRGPLWSTLQGGRSVELEGGRVVESAKVMGEARSGRKFSYVTDSLYFPEIAKEVAGSDLLVCEGMFEAELEQSAVEKKHMTAVQAARIARDAGGVRKPALIHYSPR
;
A
#
# COMPACT_ATOMS: atom_id res chain seq x y z
N MET A 1 -41.97 -26.28 -3.56
CA MET A 1 -41.80 -25.22 -2.56
C MET A 1 -40.80 -24.22 -3.12
N PRO A 2 -41.11 -22.94 -3.18
CA PRO A 2 -40.12 -21.94 -3.51
C PRO A 2 -39.05 -21.89 -2.39
N PRO A 3 -37.76 -21.65 -2.70
CA PRO A 3 -36.75 -21.54 -1.67
C PRO A 3 -37.03 -20.33 -0.78
N GLU A 4 -36.87 -20.52 0.51
CA GLU A 4 -37.03 -19.44 1.49
C GLU A 4 -36.12 -18.26 1.16
N PRO A 5 -36.57 -17.00 1.35
CA PRO A 5 -35.69 -15.84 1.15
C PRO A 5 -34.52 -15.93 2.11
N ARG A 6 -33.31 -15.89 1.59
CA ARG A 6 -32.07 -15.85 2.37
C ARG A 6 -32.04 -14.58 3.22
N THR A 7 -32.58 -14.64 4.41
CA THR A 7 -32.50 -13.61 5.44
C THR A 7 -31.23 -13.85 6.26
N LYS A 8 -30.14 -13.38 5.74
CA LYS A 8 -28.92 -12.85 6.43
C LYS A 8 -27.90 -12.57 5.33
N ALA A 9 -27.54 -11.30 5.14
CA ALA A 9 -26.39 -10.98 4.32
C ALA A 9 -25.19 -11.80 4.82
N SER A 10 -24.73 -12.73 4.00
CA SER A 10 -23.55 -13.54 4.30
C SER A 10 -22.39 -12.60 4.60
N LYS A 11 -21.75 -12.76 5.74
CA LYS A 11 -20.55 -12.02 6.12
C LYS A 11 -19.35 -12.31 5.17
N PHE A 12 -19.50 -13.29 4.28
CA PHE A 12 -18.45 -13.88 3.45
C PHE A 12 -18.81 -13.87 1.95
N ILE A 13 -19.29 -12.73 1.46
CA ILE A 13 -19.76 -12.60 0.06
C ILE A 13 -18.64 -12.85 -0.95
N THR A 14 -17.42 -12.36 -0.68
CA THR A 14 -16.28 -12.48 -1.60
C THR A 14 -15.77 -13.92 -1.68
N ALA A 15 -15.67 -14.60 -0.55
CA ALA A 15 -15.26 -16.00 -0.50
C ALA A 15 -16.27 -16.90 -1.26
N ASP A 16 -17.56 -16.73 -1.00
CA ASP A 16 -18.63 -17.45 -1.70
C ASP A 16 -18.64 -17.17 -3.20
N TYR A 17 -18.38 -15.93 -3.60
CA TYR A 17 -18.30 -15.54 -5.01
C TYR A 17 -17.14 -16.22 -5.71
N ILE A 18 -15.93 -16.19 -5.13
CA ILE A 18 -14.73 -16.81 -5.69
C ILE A 18 -14.93 -18.32 -5.83
N GLU A 19 -15.39 -18.98 -4.77
CA GLU A 19 -15.60 -20.44 -4.78
C GLU A 19 -16.70 -20.86 -5.76
N THR A 20 -17.78 -20.09 -5.83
CA THR A 20 -18.86 -20.36 -6.78
C THR A 20 -18.37 -20.24 -8.21
N ASN A 21 -17.60 -19.20 -8.55
CA ASN A 21 -17.05 -19.04 -9.90
C ASN A 21 -16.07 -20.16 -10.23
N ARG A 22 -15.14 -20.47 -9.30
CA ARG A 22 -14.18 -21.56 -9.49
C ARG A 22 -14.86 -22.88 -9.85
N ARG A 23 -15.91 -23.22 -9.12
CA ARG A 23 -16.67 -24.47 -9.33
C ARG A 23 -17.53 -24.42 -10.58
N THR A 24 -18.23 -23.29 -10.83
CA THR A 24 -19.17 -23.18 -11.96
C THR A 24 -18.47 -23.12 -13.31
N LEU A 25 -17.29 -22.49 -13.36
CA LEU A 25 -16.48 -22.38 -14.57
C LEU A 25 -15.49 -23.54 -14.75
N ASP A 26 -15.52 -24.53 -13.85
CA ASP A 26 -14.59 -25.67 -13.82
C ASP A 26 -13.12 -25.23 -13.98
N MET A 27 -12.75 -24.18 -13.25
CA MET A 27 -11.42 -23.57 -13.36
C MET A 27 -10.36 -24.50 -12.77
N TYR A 28 -9.44 -24.96 -13.62
CA TYR A 28 -8.26 -25.68 -13.16
C TYR A 28 -7.27 -24.69 -12.51
N ILE A 29 -7.13 -24.79 -11.18
CA ILE A 29 -6.21 -23.97 -10.39
C ILE A 29 -5.26 -24.91 -9.66
N ASN A 30 -3.96 -24.77 -9.90
CA ASN A 30 -2.91 -25.63 -9.34
C ASN A 30 -2.23 -25.02 -8.10
N TYR A 31 -2.85 -24.02 -7.48
CA TYR A 31 -2.39 -23.38 -6.25
C TYR A 31 -3.58 -23.18 -5.30
N GLU A 32 -3.28 -23.05 -4.01
CA GLU A 32 -4.27 -22.73 -2.99
C GLU A 32 -4.69 -21.26 -3.06
N ILE A 33 -6.01 -21.01 -3.02
CA ILE A 33 -6.57 -19.67 -2.88
C ILE A 33 -7.07 -19.51 -1.45
N ILE A 34 -6.39 -18.66 -0.68
CA ILE A 34 -6.78 -18.32 0.69
C ILE A 34 -7.49 -16.96 0.65
N VAL A 35 -8.81 -16.95 0.82
CA VAL A 35 -9.59 -15.72 0.89
C VAL A 35 -9.64 -15.20 2.32
N ARG A 36 -9.18 -13.97 2.52
CA ARG A 36 -9.25 -13.26 3.80
C ARG A 36 -10.14 -12.05 3.65
N GLU A 37 -11.37 -12.14 4.12
CA GLU A 37 -12.29 -11.01 4.11
C GLU A 37 -11.97 -10.06 5.25
N ILE A 38 -12.05 -8.76 4.95
CA ILE A 38 -11.84 -7.68 5.91
C ILE A 38 -13.17 -6.99 6.22
N SER A 39 -13.43 -6.72 7.49
CA SER A 39 -14.64 -6.04 7.96
C SER A 39 -14.36 -4.62 8.47
N GLU A 40 -13.10 -4.28 8.68
CA GLU A 40 -12.65 -2.99 9.18
C GLU A 40 -11.27 -2.62 8.61
N GLY A 41 -10.91 -1.35 8.68
CA GLY A 41 -9.59 -0.88 8.25
C GLY A 41 -8.48 -1.30 9.21
N GLY A 42 -7.24 -1.15 8.77
CA GLY A 42 -6.04 -1.48 9.54
C GLY A 42 -5.03 -2.25 8.70
N VAL A 43 -4.04 -2.85 9.34
CA VAL A 43 -3.08 -3.72 8.67
C VAL A 43 -3.77 -5.04 8.32
N VAL A 44 -3.82 -5.37 7.03
CA VAL A 44 -4.49 -6.58 6.51
C VAL A 44 -3.50 -7.64 6.04
N TRP A 45 -2.25 -7.22 5.80
CA TRP A 45 -1.16 -8.11 5.43
C TRP A 45 0.18 -7.53 5.88
N GLU A 46 1.05 -8.40 6.40
CA GLU A 46 2.45 -8.10 6.66
C GLU A 46 3.31 -9.14 5.94
N GLY A 47 4.25 -8.66 5.14
CA GLY A 47 5.25 -9.45 4.45
C GLY A 47 6.65 -9.09 4.94
N GLU A 48 7.67 -9.73 4.39
CA GLU A 48 9.05 -9.39 4.69
C GLU A 48 9.40 -8.03 4.08
N GLY A 49 9.61 -7.03 4.92
CA GLY A 49 10.00 -5.69 4.51
C GLY A 49 8.86 -4.80 3.98
N PHE A 50 7.60 -5.19 4.17
CA PHE A 50 6.45 -4.35 3.80
C PHE A 50 5.18 -4.73 4.56
N ARG A 51 4.22 -3.82 4.58
CA ARG A 51 2.85 -4.07 5.06
C ARG A 51 1.81 -3.50 4.11
N VAL A 52 0.63 -4.11 4.14
CA VAL A 52 -0.56 -3.62 3.43
C VAL A 52 -1.60 -3.20 4.46
N ARG A 53 -2.08 -1.97 4.32
CA ARG A 53 -3.20 -1.46 5.12
C ARG A 53 -4.41 -1.27 4.24
N ALA A 54 -5.59 -1.54 4.80
CA ALA A 54 -6.86 -1.17 4.21
C ALA A 54 -7.48 0.01 4.99
N PHE A 55 -8.18 0.89 4.29
CA PHE A 55 -8.96 1.96 4.91
C PHE A 55 -10.34 2.06 4.23
N PRO A 56 -11.40 2.33 5.00
CA PRO A 56 -12.75 2.32 4.46
C PRO A 56 -12.97 3.48 3.48
N LEU A 57 -13.67 3.17 2.40
CA LEU A 57 -14.15 4.12 1.40
C LEU A 57 -15.68 4.24 1.46
N ARG A 58 -16.22 5.27 0.81
CA ARG A 58 -17.66 5.59 0.85
C ARG A 58 -18.31 5.29 -0.50
N HIS A 59 -18.69 4.04 -0.73
CA HIS A 59 -19.37 3.62 -1.96
C HIS A 59 -20.71 2.93 -1.64
N THR A 60 -21.40 2.38 -2.67
CA THR A 60 -22.69 1.68 -2.53
C THR A 60 -22.59 0.38 -1.75
N LYS A 61 -21.47 -0.28 -1.83
CA LYS A 61 -21.12 -1.50 -1.08
C LYS A 61 -19.91 -1.20 -0.18
N THR A 62 -19.67 -2.04 0.80
CA THR A 62 -18.43 -2.00 1.59
C THR A 62 -17.23 -2.03 0.65
N CYS A 63 -16.39 -1.02 0.72
CA CYS A 63 -15.28 -0.79 -0.17
C CYS A 63 -14.08 -0.27 0.61
N TYR A 64 -12.88 -0.64 0.17
CA TYR A 64 -11.63 -0.24 0.83
C TYR A 64 -10.64 0.31 -0.18
N GLY A 65 -9.94 1.36 0.23
CA GLY A 65 -8.68 1.74 -0.34
C GLY A 65 -7.54 0.97 0.35
N TYR A 66 -6.38 0.94 -0.29
CA TYR A 66 -5.23 0.21 0.22
C TYR A 66 -3.97 1.05 0.14
N THR A 67 -3.08 0.85 1.12
CA THR A 67 -1.70 1.32 1.04
C THR A 67 -0.77 0.14 1.20
N LEU A 68 0.26 0.06 0.35
CA LEU A 68 1.42 -0.80 0.54
C LEU A 68 2.58 0.10 0.97
N GLU A 69 3.17 -0.21 2.11
CA GLU A 69 4.25 0.56 2.72
C GLU A 69 5.46 -0.36 2.91
N GLU A 70 6.58 -0.05 2.24
CA GLU A 70 7.85 -0.73 2.49
C GLU A 70 8.48 -0.24 3.79
N ASP A 71 9.18 -1.12 4.48
CA ASP A 71 9.98 -0.74 5.64
C ASP A 71 11.11 0.22 5.24
N PRO A 72 11.58 1.06 6.17
CA PRO A 72 12.75 1.89 5.94
C PRO A 72 13.95 1.04 5.53
N ARG A 73 14.72 1.53 4.55
CA ARG A 73 15.92 0.86 4.06
C ARG A 73 17.15 1.46 4.72
N PRO A 74 18.20 0.67 4.95
CA PRO A 74 19.46 1.19 5.38
C PRO A 74 19.95 2.33 4.46
N GLY A 75 20.66 3.28 5.03
CA GLY A 75 21.33 4.33 4.28
C GLY A 75 22.38 3.79 3.32
N ALA A 76 22.95 4.67 2.52
CA ALA A 76 24.07 4.29 1.66
C ALA A 76 25.30 3.92 2.53
N PHE A 77 25.95 2.83 2.19
CA PHE A 77 27.23 2.49 2.77
C PHE A 77 28.32 3.38 2.16
N HIS A 78 29.21 3.88 2.99
CA HIS A 78 30.34 4.74 2.63
C HIS A 78 31.67 3.96 2.71
N PRO A 79 32.13 3.36 1.59
CA PRO A 79 33.37 2.59 1.56
C PRO A 79 34.57 3.38 2.05
N GLU A 80 34.66 4.65 1.66
CA GLU A 80 35.74 5.57 2.04
C GLU A 80 35.85 5.74 3.57
N LYS A 81 34.72 5.88 4.24
CA LYS A 81 34.70 5.99 5.72
C LYS A 81 35.09 4.67 6.40
N ALA A 82 34.71 3.54 5.79
CA ALA A 82 35.10 2.23 6.32
C ALA A 82 36.62 2.02 6.20
N GLU A 83 37.22 2.43 5.08
CA GLU A 83 38.67 2.39 4.86
C GLU A 83 39.41 3.32 5.82
N GLU A 84 38.95 4.56 6.00
CA GLU A 84 39.52 5.54 6.95
C GLU A 84 39.47 5.01 8.38
N LEU A 85 38.43 4.27 8.75
CA LEU A 85 38.31 3.61 10.04
C LEU A 85 39.10 2.29 10.11
N GLY A 86 39.84 1.93 9.07
CA GLY A 86 40.68 0.75 9.04
C GLY A 86 39.90 -0.56 8.93
N VAL A 87 38.67 -0.53 8.44
CA VAL A 87 37.89 -1.77 8.20
C VAL A 87 38.29 -2.34 6.84
N PRO A 88 38.93 -3.52 6.79
CA PRO A 88 39.36 -4.12 5.54
C PRO A 88 38.14 -4.48 4.67
N ARG A 89 38.32 -4.38 3.34
CA ARG A 89 37.29 -4.81 2.38
C ARG A 89 37.02 -6.30 2.55
N GLY A 90 35.72 -6.63 2.61
CA GLY A 90 35.30 -8.03 2.73
C GLY A 90 34.08 -8.24 3.61
N PRO A 91 33.95 -9.39 4.28
CA PRO A 91 32.75 -9.76 5.06
C PRO A 91 32.35 -8.76 6.13
N LEU A 92 33.31 -8.04 6.72
CA LEU A 92 33.05 -7.01 7.74
C LEU A 92 32.18 -5.86 7.18
N TRP A 93 32.35 -5.52 5.90
CA TRP A 93 31.51 -4.51 5.25
C TRP A 93 30.06 -4.95 5.16
N SER A 94 29.79 -6.22 4.84
CA SER A 94 28.43 -6.76 4.82
C SER A 94 27.80 -6.75 6.22
N THR A 95 28.60 -6.97 7.27
CA THR A 95 28.15 -6.86 8.66
C THR A 95 27.74 -5.44 9.00
N LEU A 96 28.56 -4.44 8.62
CA LEU A 96 28.26 -3.02 8.81
C LEU A 96 27.05 -2.59 7.99
N GLN A 97 26.93 -3.01 6.73
CA GLN A 97 25.75 -2.76 5.87
C GLN A 97 24.46 -3.36 6.46
N GLY A 98 24.57 -4.47 7.19
CA GLY A 98 23.47 -5.09 7.94
C GLY A 98 23.15 -4.41 9.28
N GLY A 99 23.73 -3.24 9.57
CA GLY A 99 23.46 -2.46 10.79
C GLY A 99 24.17 -2.95 12.05
N ARG A 100 25.08 -3.91 11.94
CA ARG A 100 25.82 -4.47 13.08
C ARG A 100 27.21 -3.86 13.16
N SER A 101 27.71 -3.68 14.39
CA SER A 101 29.09 -3.25 14.66
C SER A 101 30.08 -4.38 14.36
N VAL A 102 31.30 -4.03 14.05
CA VAL A 102 32.41 -4.96 13.86
C VAL A 102 33.55 -4.62 14.81
N GLU A 103 34.23 -5.64 15.30
CA GLU A 103 35.44 -5.51 16.11
C GLU A 103 36.67 -5.78 15.24
N LEU A 104 37.63 -4.88 15.27
CA LEU A 104 38.89 -4.98 14.56
C LEU A 104 39.98 -5.56 15.48
N GLU A 105 41.09 -5.94 14.88
CA GLU A 105 42.29 -6.35 15.65
C GLU A 105 42.64 -5.26 16.65
N GLY A 106 42.95 -5.64 17.90
CA GLY A 106 43.22 -4.74 19.01
C GLY A 106 41.99 -4.26 19.79
N GLY A 107 40.79 -4.85 19.56
CA GLY A 107 39.58 -4.58 20.35
C GLY A 107 38.84 -3.31 19.97
N ARG A 108 39.22 -2.64 18.89
CA ARG A 108 38.53 -1.43 18.42
C ARG A 108 37.22 -1.77 17.72
N VAL A 109 36.11 -1.27 18.24
CA VAL A 109 34.77 -1.46 17.68
C VAL A 109 34.44 -0.33 16.71
N VAL A 110 33.98 -0.70 15.49
CA VAL A 110 33.43 0.23 14.51
C VAL A 110 31.93 0.00 14.41
N GLU A 111 31.18 1.02 14.73
CA GLU A 111 29.73 1.02 14.67
C GLU A 111 29.25 1.23 13.22
N SER A 112 28.20 0.52 12.81
CA SER A 112 27.57 0.67 11.50
C SER A 112 27.20 2.13 11.18
N ALA A 113 26.67 2.86 12.15
CA ALA A 113 26.25 4.26 11.99
C ALA A 113 27.38 5.20 11.52
N LYS A 114 28.66 4.84 11.74
CA LYS A 114 29.80 5.68 11.32
C LYS A 114 30.09 5.58 9.82
N VAL A 115 29.65 4.48 9.20
CA VAL A 115 29.91 4.17 7.78
C VAL A 115 28.65 4.08 6.94
N MET A 116 27.49 4.20 7.56
CA MET A 116 26.19 4.25 6.90
C MET A 116 25.68 5.68 6.83
N GLY A 117 25.04 6.03 5.74
CA GLY A 117 24.26 7.26 5.63
C GLY A 117 22.95 7.17 6.40
N GLU A 118 22.16 8.24 6.33
CA GLU A 118 20.81 8.24 6.92
C GLU A 118 19.92 7.18 6.30
N ALA A 119 19.07 6.56 7.12
CA ALA A 119 18.07 5.61 6.65
C ALA A 119 17.16 6.28 5.62
N ARG A 120 16.86 5.56 4.56
CA ARG A 120 15.97 5.99 3.49
C ARG A 120 14.57 5.49 3.78
N SER A 121 13.58 6.34 3.64
CA SER A 121 12.17 5.93 3.73
C SER A 121 11.88 4.78 2.75
N GLY A 122 11.07 3.83 3.17
CA GLY A 122 10.47 2.86 2.28
C GLY A 122 9.55 3.56 1.28
N ARG A 123 9.20 2.88 0.20
CA ARG A 123 8.24 3.39 -0.78
C ARG A 123 6.82 3.14 -0.28
N LYS A 124 5.92 4.06 -0.61
CA LYS A 124 4.50 3.93 -0.34
C LYS A 124 3.70 3.99 -1.65
N PHE A 125 2.90 2.96 -1.88
CA PHE A 125 1.90 2.90 -2.93
C PHE A 125 0.52 2.99 -2.31
N SER A 126 -0.37 3.84 -2.86
CA SER A 126 -1.76 3.95 -2.42
C SER A 126 -2.71 3.75 -3.58
N TYR A 127 -3.79 3.04 -3.30
CA TYR A 127 -4.86 2.73 -4.25
C TYR A 127 -6.22 3.13 -3.67
N VAL A 128 -6.89 4.06 -4.33
CA VAL A 128 -8.24 4.53 -4.00
C VAL A 128 -9.14 4.18 -5.16
N THR A 129 -9.98 3.17 -4.95
CA THR A 129 -10.99 2.77 -5.93
C THR A 129 -12.27 3.57 -5.73
N ASP A 130 -13.39 3.09 -6.24
CA ASP A 130 -14.71 3.72 -6.26
C ASP A 130 -15.11 4.30 -4.91
N SER A 131 -15.25 5.61 -4.82
CA SER A 131 -15.60 6.30 -3.59
C SER A 131 -16.16 7.70 -3.81
N LEU A 132 -17.14 8.05 -3.01
CA LEU A 132 -17.46 9.45 -2.77
C LEU A 132 -16.21 10.17 -2.23
N TYR A 133 -15.99 11.41 -2.67
CA TYR A 133 -14.95 12.27 -2.11
C TYR A 133 -15.19 12.55 -0.62
N PHE A 134 -14.16 12.42 0.21
CA PHE A 134 -14.10 12.93 1.59
C PHE A 134 -12.66 13.23 1.97
N PRO A 135 -12.43 14.31 2.79
CA PRO A 135 -11.08 14.83 3.03
C PRO A 135 -10.14 13.85 3.74
N GLU A 136 -10.69 12.93 4.53
CA GLU A 136 -9.90 11.98 5.32
C GLU A 136 -9.06 11.04 4.47
N ILE A 137 -9.43 10.79 3.19
CA ILE A 137 -8.62 10.00 2.25
C ILE A 137 -7.20 10.57 2.16
N ALA A 138 -7.05 11.90 2.18
CA ALA A 138 -5.75 12.54 2.08
C ALA A 138 -4.78 12.11 3.19
N LYS A 139 -5.28 11.85 4.40
CA LYS A 139 -4.45 11.37 5.53
C LYS A 139 -3.95 9.95 5.30
N GLU A 140 -4.79 9.07 4.76
CA GLU A 140 -4.44 7.67 4.48
C GLU A 140 -3.36 7.57 3.39
N VAL A 141 -3.46 8.41 2.37
CA VAL A 141 -2.54 8.39 1.22
C VAL A 141 -1.33 9.33 1.38
N ALA A 142 -1.20 10.02 2.52
CA ALA A 142 -0.10 10.94 2.77
C ALA A 142 1.26 10.26 2.57
N GLY A 143 2.20 10.96 1.93
CA GLY A 143 3.56 10.48 1.68
C GLY A 143 3.66 9.37 0.61
N SER A 144 2.61 9.15 -0.19
CA SER A 144 2.67 8.14 -1.27
C SER A 144 3.64 8.54 -2.38
N ASP A 145 4.53 7.61 -2.76
CA ASP A 145 5.33 7.75 -3.98
C ASP A 145 4.46 7.63 -5.23
N LEU A 146 3.45 6.76 -5.18
CA LEU A 146 2.43 6.60 -6.22
C LEU A 146 1.07 6.50 -5.57
N LEU A 147 0.16 7.39 -5.97
CA LEU A 147 -1.26 7.33 -5.66
C LEU A 147 -2.03 7.01 -6.94
N VAL A 148 -2.68 5.86 -6.99
CA VAL A 148 -3.68 5.53 -8.01
C VAL A 148 -5.04 5.81 -7.41
N CYS A 149 -5.80 6.70 -8.02
CA CYS A 149 -7.08 7.17 -7.52
C CYS A 149 -8.12 7.22 -8.63
N GLU A 150 -9.35 6.84 -8.32
CA GLU A 150 -10.44 7.07 -9.25
C GLU A 150 -10.62 8.55 -9.51
N GLY A 151 -11.20 8.88 -10.67
CA GLY A 151 -11.61 10.22 -11.05
C GLY A 151 -12.59 10.14 -12.21
N MET A 152 -13.73 9.47 -11.95
CA MET A 152 -14.68 9.05 -12.97
C MET A 152 -15.33 10.19 -13.70
N PHE A 153 -15.54 11.33 -13.03
CA PHE A 153 -16.31 12.45 -13.55
C PHE A 153 -15.44 13.69 -13.79
N GLU A 154 -15.85 14.49 -14.76
CA GLU A 154 -15.37 15.84 -14.94
C GLU A 154 -15.90 16.77 -13.83
N ALA A 155 -15.27 17.94 -13.67
CA ALA A 155 -15.59 18.88 -12.58
C ALA A 155 -17.05 19.34 -12.62
N GLU A 156 -17.60 19.56 -13.81
CA GLU A 156 -18.97 20.04 -14.06
C GLU A 156 -20.04 19.01 -13.66
N LEU A 157 -19.64 17.75 -13.47
CA LEU A 157 -20.53 16.65 -13.12
C LEU A 157 -20.41 16.22 -11.65
N GLU A 158 -19.99 17.13 -10.77
CA GLU A 158 -19.83 16.85 -9.35
C GLU A 158 -21.12 16.31 -8.72
N GLN A 159 -22.27 16.83 -9.08
CA GLN A 159 -23.55 16.31 -8.59
C GLN A 159 -23.77 14.85 -8.99
N SER A 160 -23.49 14.49 -10.24
CA SER A 160 -23.60 13.11 -10.73
C SER A 160 -22.58 12.19 -10.02
N ALA A 161 -21.38 12.70 -9.73
CA ALA A 161 -20.38 11.97 -8.95
C ALA A 161 -20.92 11.65 -7.56
N VAL A 162 -21.51 12.61 -6.86
CA VAL A 162 -22.12 12.42 -5.54
C VAL A 162 -23.24 11.38 -5.58
N GLU A 163 -24.18 11.50 -6.54
CA GLU A 163 -25.31 10.59 -6.70
C GLU A 163 -24.88 9.14 -6.92
N LYS A 164 -23.82 8.94 -7.72
CA LYS A 164 -23.26 7.63 -8.04
C LYS A 164 -22.19 7.14 -7.06
N LYS A 165 -21.87 7.96 -6.05
CA LYS A 165 -20.83 7.69 -5.04
C LYS A 165 -19.44 7.49 -5.62
N HIS A 166 -19.10 8.34 -6.56
CA HIS A 166 -17.78 8.48 -7.15
C HIS A 166 -17.23 9.88 -6.91
N MET A 167 -16.06 10.17 -7.44
CA MET A 167 -15.47 11.50 -7.39
C MET A 167 -15.10 12.04 -8.77
N THR A 168 -14.91 13.35 -8.83
CA THR A 168 -14.38 14.01 -10.01
C THR A 168 -12.85 13.93 -10.04
N ALA A 169 -12.26 14.07 -11.24
CA ALA A 169 -10.82 14.18 -11.41
C ALA A 169 -10.20 15.33 -10.57
N VAL A 170 -10.96 16.44 -10.43
CA VAL A 170 -10.55 17.59 -9.59
C VAL A 170 -10.52 17.22 -8.11
N GLN A 171 -11.49 16.44 -7.65
CA GLN A 171 -11.52 15.96 -6.27
C GLN A 171 -10.36 14.99 -5.99
N ALA A 172 -10.05 14.08 -6.92
CA ALA A 172 -8.88 13.22 -6.83
C ALA A 172 -7.56 13.99 -6.77
N ALA A 173 -7.41 15.03 -7.61
CA ALA A 173 -6.26 15.93 -7.57
C ALA A 173 -6.18 16.71 -6.24
N ARG A 174 -7.32 17.09 -5.65
CA ARG A 174 -7.40 17.73 -4.33
C ARG A 174 -6.91 16.79 -3.23
N ILE A 175 -7.28 15.51 -3.26
CA ILE A 175 -6.76 14.50 -2.34
C ILE A 175 -5.22 14.44 -2.43
N ALA A 176 -4.68 14.35 -3.65
CA ALA A 176 -3.22 14.29 -3.84
C ALA A 176 -2.49 15.53 -3.31
N ARG A 177 -3.08 16.73 -3.51
CA ARG A 177 -2.57 18.01 -2.99
C ARG A 177 -2.60 18.03 -1.45
N ASP A 178 -3.74 17.71 -0.87
CA ASP A 178 -3.99 17.84 0.56
C ASP A 178 -3.27 16.75 1.38
N ALA A 179 -2.87 15.66 0.72
CA ALA A 179 -2.02 14.62 1.28
C ALA A 179 -0.57 15.08 1.56
N GLY A 180 -0.17 16.25 1.04
CA GLY A 180 1.09 16.89 1.41
C GLY A 180 2.34 16.08 1.13
N GLY A 181 2.47 15.46 -0.05
CA GLY A 181 3.67 14.68 -0.36
C GLY A 181 3.47 13.51 -1.32
N VAL A 182 2.35 13.44 -1.99
CA VAL A 182 2.15 12.50 -3.09
C VAL A 182 3.11 12.85 -4.23
N ARG A 183 4.03 11.95 -4.54
CA ARG A 183 5.05 12.18 -5.54
C ARG A 183 4.50 12.06 -6.96
N LYS A 184 3.64 11.07 -7.20
CA LYS A 184 3.04 10.79 -8.51
C LYS A 184 1.58 10.37 -8.36
N PRO A 185 0.62 11.23 -8.66
CA PRO A 185 -0.78 10.83 -8.79
C PRO A 185 -1.02 10.22 -10.18
N ALA A 186 -1.89 9.21 -10.23
CA ALA A 186 -2.42 8.61 -11.45
C ALA A 186 -3.93 8.45 -11.31
N LEU A 187 -4.67 8.87 -12.31
CA LEU A 187 -6.12 8.72 -12.36
C LEU A 187 -6.50 7.43 -13.09
N ILE A 188 -7.52 6.77 -12.59
CA ILE A 188 -8.15 5.60 -13.18
C ILE A 188 -9.66 5.77 -13.22
N HIS A 189 -10.36 4.82 -13.79
CA HIS A 189 -11.82 4.70 -13.78
C HIS A 189 -12.49 5.87 -14.48
N TYR A 190 -12.08 6.14 -15.74
CA TYR A 190 -12.72 7.15 -16.56
C TYR A 190 -14.06 6.66 -17.08
N SER A 191 -15.09 7.53 -17.06
CA SER A 191 -16.33 7.27 -17.76
C SER A 191 -16.10 7.43 -19.27
N PRO A 192 -16.34 6.40 -20.09
CA PRO A 192 -16.38 6.60 -21.54
C PRO A 192 -17.58 7.48 -21.88
N ARG A 193 -17.38 8.54 -22.65
CA ARG A 193 -18.41 9.40 -23.23
C ARG A 193 -18.28 9.46 -24.71
#